data_a24e3dab4d8e8b3f6bc965100c179e52
#
_entry.id   a24e3dab4d8e8b3f6bc965100c179e52
#
_cell.length_a   1.000
_cell.length_b   1.000
_cell.length_c   1.000
_cell.angle_alpha   90.00
_cell.angle_beta   90.00
_cell.angle_gamma   90.00
#
_symmetry.space_group_name_H-M   'P 1'
#
loop_
_entity.id
_entity.type
_entity.pdbx_description
1 polymer ?
#
loop_
_entity_poly.entity_id
_entity_poly.type
_entity_poly.pdbx_seq_one_letter_code
_entity_poly.pdbx_strand_id
1 'polypeptide(L)'
;MNIITAGVGQGALTIVRHGGEAIIVDSRIPPADDDTVAFVKELLAVSLKGHYVKGFILTGFDDDHCDTVGTSIIMRKYRPDWVMYPKYYKDTSEAKSVFAIIDEEERTRRTSAKPLKRVSVRLDRLADRKLYGLSDQFDFEVFSPHIEDMDCSNNCSIVLKLTGRGPRGFSYLITGDTENARWDTITRLFGDALKSHVMAATHHGSKNGTHPASLLQIAPHTILISAGVESRVLPRGRQSTS
;
A
#
# COMPACT_ATOMS: atom_id res chain seq x y z
N MET A 1 9.86 -8.60 -12.34
CA MET A 1 9.29 -7.92 -11.17
C MET A 1 8.98 -8.94 -10.09
N ASN A 2 9.14 -8.61 -8.83
CA ASN A 2 8.81 -9.46 -7.67
C ASN A 2 7.97 -8.68 -6.68
N ILE A 3 6.96 -9.33 -6.06
CA ILE A 3 6.14 -8.76 -5.01
C ILE A 3 6.26 -9.66 -3.78
N ILE A 4 6.52 -9.08 -2.63
CA ILE A 4 6.69 -9.76 -1.35
C ILE A 4 5.77 -9.08 -0.35
N THR A 5 4.75 -9.78 0.12
CA THR A 5 3.84 -9.29 1.17
C THR A 5 4.23 -9.91 2.49
N ALA A 6 4.44 -9.09 3.51
CA ALA A 6 4.77 -9.55 4.85
C ALA A 6 3.52 -10.05 5.60
N GLY A 7 3.65 -11.16 6.32
CA GLY A 7 2.62 -11.65 7.23
C GLY A 7 2.70 -10.90 8.57
N VAL A 8 2.10 -9.72 8.64
CA VAL A 8 2.12 -8.84 9.84
C VAL A 8 0.81 -8.88 10.64
N GLY A 9 0.05 -9.96 10.51
CA GLY A 9 -1.29 -10.04 11.08
C GLY A 9 -2.29 -9.20 10.29
N GLN A 10 -3.23 -8.53 11.00
CA GLN A 10 -4.09 -7.54 10.37
C GLN A 10 -3.26 -6.32 10.00
N GLY A 11 -3.10 -6.06 8.71
CA GLY A 11 -2.37 -4.90 8.19
C GLY A 11 -1.55 -5.20 6.93
N ALA A 12 -0.92 -4.17 6.40
CA ALA A 12 -0.21 -4.21 5.13
C ALA A 12 1.25 -3.76 5.25
N LEU A 13 2.13 -4.56 4.67
CA LEU A 13 3.50 -4.20 4.31
C LEU A 13 3.90 -5.03 3.08
N THR A 14 4.14 -4.35 1.97
CA THR A 14 4.49 -5.03 0.72
C THR A 14 5.74 -4.39 0.11
N ILE A 15 6.62 -5.21 -0.44
CA ILE A 15 7.83 -4.81 -1.16
C ILE A 15 7.65 -5.20 -2.63
N VAL A 16 7.78 -4.24 -3.52
CA VAL A 16 7.74 -4.46 -4.97
C VAL A 16 9.12 -4.16 -5.55
N ARG A 17 9.75 -5.13 -6.23
CA ARG A 17 11.10 -5.00 -6.79
C ARG A 17 11.11 -5.21 -8.29
N HIS A 18 11.81 -4.35 -9.01
CA HIS A 18 12.04 -4.48 -10.45
C HIS A 18 13.27 -3.67 -10.89
N GLY A 19 14.09 -4.22 -11.78
CA GLY A 19 15.20 -3.50 -12.42
C GLY A 19 16.24 -2.88 -11.48
N GLY A 20 16.41 -3.43 -10.25
CA GLY A 20 17.33 -2.88 -9.23
C GLY A 20 16.70 -1.84 -8.32
N GLU A 21 15.45 -1.40 -8.59
CA GLU A 21 14.68 -0.53 -7.71
C GLU A 21 13.67 -1.31 -6.86
N ALA A 22 13.31 -0.75 -5.72
CA ALA A 22 12.25 -1.23 -4.85
C ALA A 22 11.29 -0.11 -4.46
N ILE A 23 10.01 -0.44 -4.39
CA ILE A 23 8.95 0.38 -3.81
C ILE A 23 8.42 -0.36 -2.57
N ILE A 24 8.29 0.34 -1.46
CA ILE A 24 7.64 -0.20 -0.25
C ILE A 24 6.23 0.37 -0.19
N VAL A 25 5.26 -0.49 0.09
CA VAL A 25 3.84 -0.13 0.20
C VAL A 25 3.37 -0.47 1.60
N ASP A 26 2.88 0.52 2.30
CA ASP A 26 2.46 0.49 3.70
C ASP A 26 3.58 0.10 4.66
N SER A 27 3.34 0.24 5.96
CA SER A 27 4.40 0.12 6.96
C SER A 27 3.99 -0.60 8.24
N ARG A 28 2.85 -1.34 8.19
CA ARG A 28 2.36 -2.00 9.39
C ARG A 28 3.39 -2.95 9.99
N ILE A 29 3.79 -2.67 11.23
CA ILE A 29 4.52 -3.56 12.11
C ILE A 29 3.87 -3.46 13.48
N PRO A 30 3.19 -4.51 13.98
CA PRO A 30 2.54 -4.46 15.28
C PRO A 30 3.54 -4.09 16.39
N PRO A 31 3.36 -2.97 17.12
CA PRO A 31 4.38 -2.47 18.04
C PRO A 31 4.52 -3.29 19.32
N ALA A 32 3.50 -4.05 19.66
CA ALA A 32 3.47 -4.88 20.88
C ALA A 32 4.08 -6.28 20.69
N ASP A 33 4.55 -6.63 19.48
CA ASP A 33 5.09 -7.94 19.15
C ASP A 33 6.53 -7.80 18.65
N ASP A 34 7.48 -7.97 19.58
CA ASP A 34 8.91 -7.85 19.28
C ASP A 34 9.40 -8.87 18.26
N ASP A 35 8.82 -10.07 18.23
CA ASP A 35 9.18 -11.12 17.27
C ASP A 35 8.76 -10.74 15.85
N THR A 36 7.57 -10.19 15.69
CA THR A 36 7.10 -9.66 14.40
C THR A 36 7.94 -8.47 13.96
N VAL A 37 8.32 -7.58 14.87
CA VAL A 37 9.23 -6.45 14.57
C VAL A 37 10.59 -6.96 14.08
N ALA A 38 11.17 -7.96 14.76
CA ALA A 38 12.44 -8.56 14.35
C ALA A 38 12.32 -9.25 12.98
N PHE A 39 11.29 -10.06 12.77
CA PHE A 39 10.99 -10.71 11.50
C PHE A 39 10.88 -9.71 10.35
N VAL A 40 10.12 -8.63 10.52
CA VAL A 40 9.94 -7.63 9.46
C VAL A 40 11.24 -6.88 9.18
N LYS A 41 12.05 -6.55 10.19
CA LYS A 41 13.38 -5.94 10.00
C LYS A 41 14.29 -6.84 9.19
N GLU A 42 14.29 -8.15 9.44
CA GLU A 42 15.05 -9.14 8.69
C GLU A 42 14.52 -9.30 7.27
N LEU A 43 13.20 -9.45 7.10
CA LEU A 43 12.53 -9.52 5.79
C LEU A 43 12.90 -8.32 4.91
N LEU A 44 12.81 -7.10 5.45
CA LEU A 44 13.22 -5.89 4.74
C LEU A 44 14.71 -5.95 4.37
N ALA A 45 15.58 -6.33 5.30
CA ALA A 45 17.03 -6.38 5.05
C ALA A 45 17.39 -7.39 3.96
N VAL A 46 16.79 -8.58 3.98
CA VAL A 46 17.02 -9.64 2.98
C VAL A 46 16.40 -9.24 1.64
N SER A 47 15.14 -8.78 1.67
CA SER A 47 14.40 -8.47 0.45
C SER A 47 14.94 -7.25 -0.29
N LEU A 48 15.49 -6.27 0.41
CA LEU A 48 16.01 -5.04 -0.19
C LEU A 48 17.49 -5.10 -0.50
N LYS A 49 18.19 -6.22 -0.16
CA LYS A 49 19.60 -6.38 -0.47
C LYS A 49 19.84 -6.26 -1.98
N GLY A 50 20.73 -5.36 -2.37
CA GLY A 50 21.05 -5.11 -3.79
C GLY A 50 19.99 -4.32 -4.56
N HIS A 51 18.97 -3.79 -3.88
CA HIS A 51 17.95 -2.92 -4.48
C HIS A 51 18.00 -1.53 -3.85
N TYR A 52 17.81 -0.53 -4.70
CA TYR A 52 17.65 0.85 -4.26
C TYR A 52 16.19 1.12 -3.93
N VAL A 53 15.89 1.53 -2.69
CA VAL A 53 14.53 1.89 -2.30
C VAL A 53 14.19 3.25 -2.89
N LYS A 54 13.44 3.22 -4.00
CA LYS A 54 13.09 4.40 -4.77
C LYS A 54 11.97 5.18 -4.12
N GLY A 55 10.97 4.49 -3.59
CA GLY A 55 9.79 5.12 -3.04
C GLY A 55 9.13 4.36 -1.90
N PHE A 56 8.36 5.11 -1.13
CA PHE A 56 7.50 4.60 -0.08
C PHE A 56 6.07 5.11 -0.31
N ILE A 57 5.09 4.22 -0.31
CA ILE A 57 3.67 4.51 -0.51
C ILE A 57 2.94 4.17 0.77
N LEU A 58 2.21 5.13 1.33
CA LEU A 58 1.18 4.91 2.35
C LEU A 58 -0.17 4.94 1.62
N THR A 59 -0.89 3.82 1.60
CA THR A 59 -2.19 3.75 0.93
C THR A 59 -3.29 4.45 1.70
N GLY A 60 -3.17 4.50 3.01
CA GLY A 60 -4.07 5.16 3.95
C GLY A 60 -3.36 5.56 5.23
N PHE A 61 -4.11 6.13 6.18
CA PHE A 61 -3.61 6.54 7.49
C PHE A 61 -4.26 5.78 8.65
N ASP A 62 -4.91 4.66 8.36
CA ASP A 62 -5.38 3.72 9.37
C ASP A 62 -4.21 2.91 9.92
N ASP A 63 -4.29 2.52 11.19
CA ASP A 63 -3.17 1.92 11.93
C ASP A 63 -2.67 0.61 11.33
N ASP A 64 -3.48 -0.07 10.54
CA ASP A 64 -3.14 -1.29 9.84
C ASP A 64 -2.42 -1.05 8.49
N HIS A 65 -2.35 0.19 8.02
CA HIS A 65 -1.58 0.61 6.85
C HIS A 65 -0.33 1.40 7.21
N CYS A 66 -0.40 2.23 8.25
CA CYS A 66 0.75 3.02 8.68
C CYS A 66 0.93 2.95 10.19
N ASP A 67 2.15 2.74 10.62
CA ASP A 67 2.54 2.90 12.00
C ASP A 67 3.89 3.62 12.14
N THR A 68 4.12 4.16 13.34
CA THR A 68 5.31 4.95 13.66
C THR A 68 6.60 4.11 13.57
N VAL A 69 6.57 2.83 14.00
CA VAL A 69 7.75 1.97 14.01
C VAL A 69 8.17 1.61 12.59
N GLY A 70 7.22 1.12 11.77
CA GLY A 70 7.48 0.76 10.38
C GLY A 70 7.90 1.96 9.54
N THR A 71 7.18 3.07 9.66
CA THR A 71 7.52 4.32 8.97
C THR A 71 8.92 4.81 9.36
N SER A 72 9.27 4.80 10.64
CA SER A 72 10.61 5.21 11.11
C SER A 72 11.71 4.32 10.52
N ILE A 73 11.52 3.01 10.49
CA ILE A 73 12.48 2.07 9.90
C ILE A 73 12.66 2.36 8.41
N ILE A 74 11.56 2.50 7.66
CA ILE A 74 11.60 2.73 6.22
C ILE A 74 12.26 4.07 5.91
N MET A 75 11.82 5.13 6.52
CA MET A 75 12.28 6.49 6.23
C MET A 75 13.74 6.71 6.63
N ARG A 76 14.17 6.23 7.81
CA ARG A 76 15.52 6.50 8.34
C ARG A 76 16.58 5.53 7.84
N LYS A 77 16.25 4.23 7.74
CA LYS A 77 17.20 3.19 7.32
C LYS A 77 17.33 3.07 5.81
N TYR A 78 16.19 3.06 5.10
CA TYR A 78 16.16 2.82 3.64
C TYR A 78 16.12 4.11 2.83
N ARG A 79 15.73 5.24 3.42
CA ARG A 79 15.82 6.59 2.87
C ARG A 79 15.28 6.70 1.43
N PRO A 80 13.99 6.39 1.19
CA PRO A 80 13.41 6.49 -0.14
C PRO A 80 13.56 7.91 -0.73
N ASP A 81 13.63 8.04 -2.06
CA ASP A 81 13.72 9.35 -2.73
C ASP A 81 12.42 10.14 -2.57
N TRP A 82 11.30 9.42 -2.48
CA TRP A 82 9.99 10.04 -2.30
C TRP A 82 9.09 9.20 -1.39
N VAL A 83 8.13 9.91 -0.75
CA VAL A 83 7.02 9.32 -0.02
C VAL A 83 5.71 9.76 -0.66
N MET A 84 4.80 8.81 -0.93
CA MET A 84 3.49 9.04 -1.52
C MET A 84 2.41 8.71 -0.48
N TYR A 85 1.39 9.56 -0.40
CA TYR A 85 0.26 9.37 0.50
C TYR A 85 -0.99 10.06 -0.05
N PRO A 86 -2.22 9.66 0.36
CA PRO A 86 -3.44 10.32 -0.08
C PRO A 86 -3.49 11.77 0.45
N LYS A 87 -4.02 12.69 -0.35
CA LYS A 87 -4.25 14.08 0.06
C LYS A 87 -5.43 14.17 1.02
N TYR A 88 -5.33 13.46 2.09
CA TYR A 88 -6.29 13.33 3.18
C TYR A 88 -5.52 13.35 4.50
N TYR A 89 -6.08 13.95 5.53
CA TYR A 89 -5.49 13.96 6.85
C TYR A 89 -6.43 13.29 7.84
N LYS A 90 -5.94 12.25 8.49
CA LYS A 90 -6.64 11.61 9.60
C LYS A 90 -6.12 12.17 10.92
N ASP A 91 -7.01 12.72 11.73
CA ASP A 91 -6.66 13.34 13.03
C ASP A 91 -6.52 12.29 14.15
N THR A 92 -5.58 11.34 13.97
CA THR A 92 -5.22 10.33 14.98
C THR A 92 -3.81 10.61 15.49
N SER A 93 -3.48 10.10 16.68
CA SER A 93 -2.13 10.19 17.24
C SER A 93 -1.10 9.51 16.35
N GLU A 94 -1.46 8.35 15.78
CA GLU A 94 -0.58 7.58 14.91
C GLU A 94 -0.29 8.33 13.60
N ALA A 95 -1.31 8.83 12.91
CA ALA A 95 -1.14 9.63 11.71
C ALA A 95 -0.26 10.88 11.96
N LYS A 96 -0.47 11.58 13.09
CA LYS A 96 0.37 12.71 13.50
C LYS A 96 1.83 12.31 13.68
N SER A 97 2.09 11.18 14.34
CA SER A 97 3.45 10.67 14.56
C SER A 97 4.12 10.27 13.26
N VAL A 98 3.40 9.63 12.34
CA VAL A 98 3.89 9.28 11.00
C VAL A 98 4.25 10.54 10.20
N PHE A 99 3.38 11.56 10.20
CA PHE A 99 3.70 12.83 9.54
C PHE A 99 4.89 13.53 10.18
N ALA A 100 5.03 13.50 11.51
CA ALA A 100 6.20 14.08 12.19
C ALA A 100 7.53 13.44 11.74
N ILE A 101 7.54 12.12 11.50
CA ILE A 101 8.70 11.41 10.93
C ILE A 101 9.00 11.90 9.51
N ILE A 102 7.96 12.01 8.67
CA ILE A 102 8.11 12.47 7.28
C ILE A 102 8.63 13.92 7.25
N ASP A 103 8.08 14.80 8.09
CA ASP A 103 8.49 16.21 8.20
C ASP A 103 9.95 16.32 8.66
N GLU A 104 10.37 15.51 9.63
CA GLU A 104 11.74 15.46 10.12
C GLU A 104 12.70 15.00 9.02
N GLU A 105 12.36 13.93 8.29
CA GLU A 105 13.20 13.45 7.19
C GLU A 105 13.27 14.46 6.03
N GLU A 106 12.19 15.13 5.69
CA GLU A 106 12.20 16.21 4.70
C GLU A 106 13.10 17.36 5.15
N ARG A 107 12.96 17.80 6.40
CA ARG A 107 13.75 18.88 6.97
C ARG A 107 15.26 18.56 6.98
N THR A 108 15.62 17.38 7.46
CA THR A 108 17.03 16.95 7.56
C THR A 108 17.67 16.69 6.21
N ARG A 109 16.89 16.34 5.20
CA ARG A 109 17.36 16.03 3.84
C ARG A 109 17.28 17.20 2.87
N ARG A 110 16.75 18.34 3.27
CA ARG A 110 16.51 19.51 2.39
C ARG A 110 17.75 19.95 1.61
N THR A 111 18.91 19.94 2.24
CA THR A 111 20.18 20.36 1.64
C THR A 111 21.09 19.19 1.23
N SER A 112 20.60 17.96 1.35
CA SER A 112 21.36 16.78 0.95
C SER A 112 21.34 16.58 -0.57
N ALA A 113 22.27 15.77 -1.08
CA ALA A 113 22.28 15.35 -2.48
C ALA A 113 21.01 14.55 -2.89
N LYS A 114 20.23 14.09 -1.91
CA LYS A 114 18.98 13.32 -2.10
C LYS A 114 17.89 13.89 -1.21
N PRO A 115 17.30 15.04 -1.55
CA PRO A 115 16.18 15.60 -0.81
C PRO A 115 14.96 14.66 -0.92
N LEU A 116 14.17 14.58 0.16
CA LEU A 116 12.93 13.82 0.14
C LEU A 116 11.87 14.58 -0.67
N LYS A 117 11.25 13.91 -1.65
CA LYS A 117 10.09 14.43 -2.38
C LYS A 117 8.81 13.91 -1.74
N ARG A 118 7.88 14.79 -1.43
CA ARG A 118 6.52 14.41 -0.98
C ARG A 118 5.56 14.40 -2.18
N VAL A 119 4.79 13.35 -2.29
CA VAL A 119 3.79 13.14 -3.35
C VAL A 119 2.42 12.96 -2.71
N SER A 120 1.70 14.06 -2.56
CA SER A 120 0.32 14.03 -2.04
C SER A 120 -0.64 13.75 -3.18
N VAL A 121 -1.40 12.65 -3.09
CA VAL A 121 -2.22 12.12 -4.19
C VAL A 121 -3.69 12.43 -3.99
N ARG A 122 -4.28 13.06 -5.00
CA ARG A 122 -5.72 13.18 -5.22
C ARG A 122 -5.94 13.43 -6.71
N LEU A 123 -6.88 12.74 -7.30
CA LEU A 123 -7.27 12.97 -8.69
C LEU A 123 -8.33 14.06 -8.77
N ASP A 124 -7.95 15.21 -9.27
CA ASP A 124 -8.87 16.29 -9.60
C ASP A 124 -9.37 16.17 -11.06
N ARG A 125 -8.59 15.49 -11.92
CA ARG A 125 -8.91 15.21 -13.33
C ARG A 125 -8.45 13.79 -13.69
N LEU A 126 -9.26 13.06 -14.45
CA LEU A 126 -8.92 11.69 -14.89
C LEU A 126 -7.67 11.62 -15.77
N ALA A 127 -7.35 12.72 -16.47
CA ALA A 127 -6.14 12.81 -17.29
C ALA A 127 -4.84 12.81 -16.47
N ASP A 128 -4.89 13.23 -15.19
CA ASP A 128 -3.72 13.39 -14.34
C ASP A 128 -3.33 12.07 -13.63
N ARG A 129 -3.99 10.97 -13.97
CA ARG A 129 -3.77 9.68 -13.33
C ARG A 129 -2.35 9.12 -13.49
N LYS A 130 -1.63 9.48 -14.53
CA LYS A 130 -0.26 9.01 -14.77
C LYS A 130 0.74 9.91 -14.05
N LEU A 131 1.56 9.32 -13.18
CA LEU A 131 2.61 10.04 -12.46
C LEU A 131 3.97 9.76 -13.10
N TYR A 132 4.69 10.82 -13.40
CA TYR A 132 5.98 10.74 -14.09
C TYR A 132 7.15 11.14 -13.18
N GLY A 133 8.36 10.67 -13.51
CA GLY A 133 9.59 11.08 -12.83
C GLY A 133 9.75 10.53 -11.41
N LEU A 134 9.03 9.46 -11.07
CA LEU A 134 9.14 8.79 -9.77
C LEU A 134 10.09 7.60 -9.80
N SER A 135 10.28 6.97 -10.95
CA SER A 135 11.11 5.78 -11.13
C SER A 135 11.55 5.65 -12.59
N ASP A 136 12.70 5.00 -12.79
CA ASP A 136 13.14 4.57 -14.13
C ASP A 136 12.68 3.15 -14.46
N GLN A 137 12.27 2.38 -13.45
CA GLN A 137 11.89 0.97 -13.56
C GLN A 137 10.38 0.72 -13.50
N PHE A 138 9.60 1.70 -13.03
CA PHE A 138 8.16 1.56 -12.86
C PHE A 138 7.39 2.69 -13.52
N ASP A 139 6.22 2.36 -14.07
CA ASP A 139 5.15 3.31 -14.43
C ASP A 139 4.09 3.29 -13.31
N PHE A 140 3.50 4.46 -13.06
CA PHE A 140 2.52 4.70 -12.00
C PHE A 140 1.22 5.24 -12.58
N GLU A 141 0.10 4.62 -12.25
CA GLU A 141 -1.22 5.04 -12.70
C GLU A 141 -2.21 5.02 -11.54
N VAL A 142 -2.67 6.20 -11.09
CA VAL A 142 -3.55 6.41 -9.94
C VAL A 142 -5.01 6.36 -10.35
N PHE A 143 -5.86 5.71 -9.55
CA PHE A 143 -7.29 5.59 -9.76
C PHE A 143 -8.15 6.12 -8.60
N SER A 144 -7.54 6.33 -7.42
CA SER A 144 -8.16 6.88 -6.21
C SER A 144 -7.05 7.49 -5.33
N PRO A 145 -7.35 8.45 -4.42
CA PRO A 145 -8.66 9.03 -4.14
C PRO A 145 -9.03 10.18 -5.09
N HIS A 146 -10.31 10.51 -5.13
CA HIS A 146 -10.85 11.71 -5.78
C HIS A 146 -11.32 12.72 -4.73
N ILE A 147 -11.73 13.91 -5.16
CA ILE A 147 -12.13 14.99 -4.24
C ILE A 147 -13.37 14.62 -3.40
N GLU A 148 -14.29 13.85 -3.96
CA GLU A 148 -15.50 13.39 -3.30
C GLU A 148 -15.27 12.31 -2.23
N ASP A 149 -14.06 11.76 -2.13
CA ASP A 149 -13.74 10.69 -1.18
C ASP A 149 -13.30 11.21 0.19
N MET A 150 -13.12 12.52 0.32
CA MET A 150 -12.47 13.12 1.49
C MET A 150 -13.23 12.96 2.81
N ASP A 151 -14.46 12.47 2.78
CA ASP A 151 -15.31 12.27 3.97
C ASP A 151 -15.21 10.84 4.56
N CYS A 152 -14.51 9.91 3.88
CA CYS A 152 -14.39 8.52 4.31
C CYS A 152 -12.94 8.06 4.28
N SER A 153 -12.38 7.65 5.43
CA SER A 153 -10.98 7.23 5.54
C SER A 153 -10.63 6.12 4.55
N ASN A 154 -11.44 5.06 4.50
CA ASN A 154 -11.17 3.92 3.62
C ASN A 154 -11.23 4.33 2.14
N ASN A 155 -12.20 5.15 1.74
CA ASN A 155 -12.34 5.62 0.36
C ASN A 155 -11.29 6.65 -0.05
N CYS A 156 -10.58 7.25 0.92
CA CYS A 156 -9.39 8.04 0.67
C CYS A 156 -8.15 7.19 0.34
N SER A 157 -8.25 5.88 0.41
CA SER A 157 -7.15 4.98 0.06
C SER A 157 -6.63 5.21 -1.35
N ILE A 158 -5.31 5.14 -1.49
CA ILE A 158 -4.68 5.15 -2.82
C ILE A 158 -4.99 3.84 -3.53
N VAL A 159 -5.66 3.93 -4.68
CA VAL A 159 -5.71 2.85 -5.66
C VAL A 159 -4.72 3.19 -6.78
N LEU A 160 -3.68 2.37 -6.91
CA LEU A 160 -2.55 2.65 -7.78
C LEU A 160 -2.10 1.38 -8.52
N LYS A 161 -1.90 1.49 -9.84
CA LYS A 161 -1.24 0.45 -10.61
C LYS A 161 0.25 0.78 -10.80
N LEU A 162 1.09 -0.16 -10.37
CA LEU A 162 2.51 -0.20 -10.69
C LEU A 162 2.72 -1.14 -11.86
N THR A 163 3.40 -0.67 -12.90
CA THR A 163 3.79 -1.52 -14.03
C THR A 163 5.31 -1.51 -14.15
N GLY A 164 5.93 -2.68 -14.02
CA GLY A 164 7.37 -2.83 -14.25
C GLY A 164 7.69 -2.63 -15.73
N ARG A 165 8.71 -1.84 -16.04
CA ARG A 165 9.15 -1.58 -17.43
C ARG A 165 9.96 -2.75 -17.99
N GLY A 166 9.84 -2.96 -19.31
CA GLY A 166 10.59 -3.98 -20.03
C GLY A 166 9.98 -5.39 -19.95
N PRO A 167 10.65 -6.38 -20.58
CA PRO A 167 10.03 -7.68 -20.93
C PRO A 167 9.72 -8.59 -19.74
N ARG A 168 10.27 -8.33 -18.56
CA ARG A 168 9.99 -9.06 -17.30
C ARG A 168 9.12 -8.27 -16.34
N GLY A 169 8.58 -7.14 -16.80
CA GLY A 169 7.62 -6.35 -16.05
C GLY A 169 6.21 -6.92 -16.17
N PHE A 170 5.44 -6.75 -15.12
CA PHE A 170 4.00 -7.00 -15.12
C PHE A 170 3.31 -5.91 -14.27
N SER A 171 1.98 -5.89 -14.25
CA SER A 171 1.23 -4.88 -13.51
C SER A 171 0.73 -5.43 -12.17
N TYR A 172 0.85 -4.60 -11.13
CA TYR A 172 0.34 -4.83 -9.78
C TYR A 172 -0.59 -3.70 -9.39
N LEU A 173 -1.83 -4.03 -9.04
CA LEU A 173 -2.82 -3.09 -8.55
C LEU A 173 -2.82 -3.10 -7.02
N ILE A 174 -2.41 -1.98 -6.43
CA ILE A 174 -2.50 -1.66 -5.02
C ILE A 174 -3.88 -1.05 -4.79
N THR A 175 -4.60 -1.45 -3.76
CA THR A 175 -6.01 -1.13 -3.58
C THR A 175 -6.33 -0.42 -2.28
N GLY A 176 -5.44 -0.51 -1.27
CA GLY A 176 -5.75 -0.05 0.08
C GLY A 176 -7.07 -0.62 0.59
N ASP A 177 -7.77 0.14 1.39
CA ASP A 177 -9.04 -0.26 2.02
C ASP A 177 -10.29 0.29 1.32
N THR A 178 -10.16 0.62 0.04
CA THR A 178 -11.26 1.12 -0.79
C THR A 178 -12.50 0.22 -0.71
N GLU A 179 -13.66 0.80 -0.40
CA GLU A 179 -14.91 0.07 -0.20
C GLU A 179 -15.71 -0.16 -1.49
N ASN A 180 -16.66 -1.10 -1.44
CA ASN A 180 -17.45 -1.54 -2.59
C ASN A 180 -18.14 -0.40 -3.34
N ALA A 181 -18.75 0.55 -2.63
CA ALA A 181 -19.42 1.70 -3.26
C ALA A 181 -18.46 2.56 -4.10
N ARG A 182 -17.19 2.67 -3.65
CA ARG A 182 -16.18 3.40 -4.39
C ARG A 182 -15.71 2.62 -5.62
N TRP A 183 -15.63 1.29 -5.52
CA TRP A 183 -15.27 0.44 -6.64
C TRP A 183 -16.24 0.55 -7.82
N ASP A 184 -17.53 0.74 -7.60
CA ASP A 184 -18.49 1.02 -8.68
C ASP A 184 -18.06 2.24 -9.51
N THR A 185 -17.67 3.32 -8.84
CA THR A 185 -17.23 4.55 -9.50
C THR A 185 -15.89 4.33 -10.22
N ILE A 186 -14.90 3.74 -9.57
CA ILE A 186 -13.58 3.47 -10.15
C ILE A 186 -13.73 2.60 -11.40
N THR A 187 -14.51 1.51 -11.32
CA THR A 187 -14.73 0.59 -12.43
C THR A 187 -15.39 1.29 -13.63
N ARG A 188 -16.41 2.11 -13.36
CA ARG A 188 -17.10 2.87 -14.41
C ARG A 188 -16.22 3.92 -15.08
N LEU A 189 -15.36 4.60 -14.31
CA LEU A 189 -14.50 5.67 -14.82
C LEU A 189 -13.30 5.14 -15.61
N PHE A 190 -12.71 4.03 -15.18
CA PHE A 190 -11.41 3.59 -15.68
C PHE A 190 -11.44 2.30 -16.51
N GLY A 191 -12.48 1.48 -16.37
CA GLY A 191 -12.71 0.29 -17.21
C GLY A 191 -11.45 -0.56 -17.39
N ASP A 192 -11.06 -0.79 -18.64
CA ASP A 192 -9.91 -1.62 -19.01
C ASP A 192 -8.55 -1.10 -18.53
N ALA A 193 -8.46 0.18 -18.14
CA ALA A 193 -7.22 0.70 -17.54
C ALA A 193 -6.89 0.03 -16.19
N LEU A 194 -7.89 -0.58 -15.52
CA LEU A 194 -7.70 -1.30 -14.26
C LEU A 194 -7.08 -2.70 -14.44
N LYS A 195 -7.09 -3.28 -15.64
CA LYS A 195 -6.55 -4.63 -15.88
C LYS A 195 -5.13 -4.76 -15.34
N SER A 196 -4.92 -5.81 -14.53
CA SER A 196 -3.66 -6.01 -13.81
C SER A 196 -3.37 -7.51 -13.63
N HIS A 197 -2.10 -7.88 -13.69
CA HIS A 197 -1.69 -9.29 -13.52
C HIS A 197 -1.82 -9.74 -12.07
N VAL A 198 -1.47 -8.86 -11.14
CA VAL A 198 -1.55 -9.10 -9.71
C VAL A 198 -2.35 -7.98 -9.06
N MET A 199 -3.13 -8.31 -8.04
CA MET A 199 -3.93 -7.36 -7.27
C MET A 199 -3.71 -7.60 -5.77
N ALA A 200 -3.59 -6.56 -4.98
CA ALA A 200 -3.78 -6.65 -3.53
C ALA A 200 -5.27 -6.88 -3.25
N ALA A 201 -5.59 -7.76 -2.31
CA ALA A 201 -6.97 -7.90 -1.86
C ALA A 201 -7.39 -6.62 -1.14
N THR A 202 -8.43 -5.98 -1.63
CA THR A 202 -8.94 -4.74 -1.07
C THR A 202 -9.42 -4.94 0.35
N HIS A 203 -9.07 -4.03 1.24
CA HIS A 203 -9.47 -4.05 2.65
C HIS A 203 -9.21 -5.43 3.28
N HIS A 204 -7.98 -5.93 3.07
CA HIS A 204 -7.50 -7.24 3.56
C HIS A 204 -8.38 -8.43 3.15
N GLY A 205 -9.16 -8.31 2.07
CA GLY A 205 -10.12 -9.32 1.61
C GLY A 205 -11.45 -9.30 2.36
N SER A 206 -11.76 -8.20 3.05
CA SER A 206 -13.05 -8.04 3.73
C SER A 206 -14.23 -8.04 2.76
N LYS A 207 -15.41 -8.38 3.26
CA LYS A 207 -16.66 -8.32 2.50
C LYS A 207 -16.94 -6.93 1.95
N ASN A 208 -16.56 -5.88 2.67
CA ASN A 208 -16.80 -4.49 2.28
C ASN A 208 -15.87 -4.02 1.15
N GLY A 209 -14.71 -4.65 0.99
CA GLY A 209 -13.75 -4.34 -0.08
C GLY A 209 -13.80 -5.31 -1.26
N THR A 210 -14.49 -6.45 -1.13
CA THR A 210 -14.55 -7.46 -2.19
C THR A 210 -15.74 -7.17 -3.13
N HIS A 211 -15.46 -6.48 -4.24
CA HIS A 211 -16.46 -6.08 -5.23
C HIS A 211 -16.40 -6.98 -6.47
N PRO A 212 -17.38 -7.91 -6.71
CA PRO A 212 -17.30 -8.89 -7.79
C PRO A 212 -17.15 -8.28 -9.18
N ALA A 213 -17.88 -7.20 -9.48
CA ALA A 213 -17.80 -6.57 -10.79
C ALA A 213 -16.41 -5.95 -11.05
N SER A 214 -15.76 -5.37 -10.03
CA SER A 214 -14.40 -4.86 -10.14
C SER A 214 -13.40 -5.99 -10.37
N LEU A 215 -13.55 -7.13 -9.68
CA LEU A 215 -12.68 -8.29 -9.89
C LEU A 215 -12.76 -8.81 -11.33
N LEU A 216 -13.96 -8.87 -11.90
CA LEU A 216 -14.16 -9.26 -13.31
C LEU A 216 -13.52 -8.25 -14.27
N GLN A 217 -13.60 -6.95 -13.98
CA GLN A 217 -13.01 -5.91 -14.80
C GLN A 217 -11.48 -5.86 -14.70
N ILE A 218 -10.93 -6.00 -13.49
CA ILE A 218 -9.47 -6.03 -13.23
C ILE A 218 -8.87 -7.31 -13.81
N ALA A 219 -9.60 -8.42 -13.74
CA ALA A 219 -9.23 -9.75 -14.22
C ALA A 219 -7.82 -10.19 -13.78
N PRO A 220 -7.48 -10.13 -12.47
CA PRO A 220 -6.15 -10.47 -12.02
C PRO A 220 -5.89 -11.98 -12.12
N HIS A 221 -4.67 -12.36 -12.47
CA HIS A 221 -4.24 -13.77 -12.40
C HIS A 221 -3.96 -14.21 -10.97
N THR A 222 -3.57 -13.27 -10.11
CA THR A 222 -3.21 -13.53 -8.71
C THR A 222 -3.73 -12.42 -7.82
N ILE A 223 -4.30 -12.80 -6.67
CA ILE A 223 -4.70 -11.88 -5.60
C ILE A 223 -3.83 -12.17 -4.37
N LEU A 224 -3.19 -11.13 -3.83
CA LEU A 224 -2.41 -11.20 -2.61
C LEU A 224 -3.26 -10.72 -1.44
N ILE A 225 -3.39 -11.53 -0.40
CA ILE A 225 -4.17 -11.23 0.79
C ILE A 225 -3.21 -11.02 1.97
N SER A 226 -3.29 -9.85 2.61
CA SER A 226 -2.59 -9.55 3.86
C SER A 226 -3.65 -9.42 4.96
N ALA A 227 -3.90 -10.49 5.69
CA ALA A 227 -4.91 -10.54 6.75
C ALA A 227 -4.40 -11.35 7.94
N GLY A 228 -4.85 -10.98 9.14
CA GLY A 228 -4.65 -11.78 10.33
C GLY A 228 -5.50 -13.06 10.30
N VAL A 229 -4.93 -14.17 10.73
CA VAL A 229 -5.71 -15.39 10.99
C VAL A 229 -6.33 -15.27 12.37
N GLU A 230 -7.56 -14.77 12.48
CA GLU A 230 -8.34 -14.99 13.68
C GLU A 230 -8.64 -16.49 13.80
N SER A 231 -8.06 -17.16 14.78
CA SER A 231 -8.47 -18.51 15.14
C SER A 231 -9.89 -18.43 15.73
N ARG A 232 -10.91 -18.45 14.88
CA ARG A 232 -12.27 -18.71 15.33
C ARG A 232 -12.26 -20.14 15.84
N VAL A 233 -12.22 -20.30 17.17
CA VAL A 233 -12.56 -21.55 17.83
C VAL A 233 -14.01 -21.83 17.43
N LEU A 234 -14.22 -22.71 16.45
CA LEU A 234 -15.55 -23.21 16.14
C LEU A 234 -16.11 -23.82 17.42
N PRO A 235 -17.32 -23.44 17.86
CA PRO A 235 -17.93 -24.02 19.03
C PRO A 235 -17.97 -25.54 18.80
N ARG A 236 -17.33 -26.32 19.69
CA ARG A 236 -17.40 -27.79 19.66
C ARG A 236 -18.87 -28.17 19.67
N GLY A 237 -19.32 -28.81 18.59
CA GLY A 237 -20.66 -29.32 18.49
C GLY A 237 -20.97 -30.15 19.74
N ARG A 238 -22.09 -29.85 20.41
CA ARG A 238 -22.62 -30.69 21.48
C ARG A 238 -22.77 -32.11 20.89
N GLN A 239 -21.97 -33.01 21.41
CA GLN A 239 -22.28 -34.45 21.21
C GLN A 239 -23.59 -34.71 21.94
N SER A 240 -24.65 -34.99 21.20
CA SER A 240 -25.88 -35.51 21.73
C SER A 240 -25.59 -36.93 22.22
N THR A 241 -25.51 -37.12 23.53
CA THR A 241 -25.64 -38.48 24.11
C THR A 241 -27.08 -38.87 24.03
N SER A 242 -27.36 -39.85 23.17
CA SER A 242 -28.54 -40.68 23.22
C SER A 242 -28.29 -41.86 24.15
#